data_b27ec271daf78c2cefbc39f8955661d2
#
_entry.id   b27ec271daf78c2cefbc39f8955661d2
#
_cell.length_a   1.000
_cell.length_b   1.000
_cell.length_c   1.000
_cell.angle_alpha   90.00
_cell.angle_beta   90.00
_cell.angle_gamma   90.00
#
_symmetry.space_group_name_H-M   'P 1'
#
loop_
_entity.id
_entity.type
_entity.pdbx_description
1 polymer ?
#
loop_
_entity_poly.entity_id
_entity_poly.type
_entity_poly.pdbx_seq_one_letter_code
_entity_poly.pdbx_strand_id
1 'polypeptide(L)'
;LTSSACEWMELITCDTAVPVLKYSHPAYERYAAAAKNQYGNGSTLYFGTMFENDELLESVLLSFLHETGFSGGDLSSDAPHYPLIIKRVINDSGKELCYYLNYSKDPVSVTHHGKNGVELISETAIVCGDKIDLGGWGVAVVEM
;
A
#
# COMPACT_ATOMS: atom_id res chain seq x y z
N LEU A 1 -1.44 5.05 18.58
CA LEU A 1 -0.19 4.34 18.28
C LEU A 1 1.00 5.23 18.62
N THR A 2 2.09 4.63 19.10
CA THR A 2 3.37 5.29 19.39
C THR A 2 4.51 4.39 18.91
N SER A 3 5.63 5.00 18.53
CA SER A 3 6.86 4.30 18.18
C SER A 3 8.06 5.10 18.66
N SER A 4 9.19 4.45 18.86
CA SER A 4 10.46 5.15 19.13
C SER A 4 11.01 5.70 17.80
N ALA A 5 11.60 6.90 17.86
CA ALA A 5 12.45 7.39 16.78
C ALA A 5 13.79 6.67 16.84
N CYS A 6 14.29 6.17 15.71
CA CYS A 6 15.55 5.46 15.60
C CYS A 6 16.39 5.98 14.43
N GLU A 7 17.69 5.64 14.42
CA GLU A 7 18.68 5.98 13.39
C GLU A 7 18.93 7.50 13.25
N TRP A 8 17.90 8.27 12.97
CA TRP A 8 17.98 9.73 12.79
C TRP A 8 16.67 10.40 13.19
N MET A 9 16.74 11.69 13.54
CA MET A 9 15.59 12.53 13.79
C MET A 9 15.84 13.96 13.32
N GLU A 10 14.85 14.57 12.72
CA GLU A 10 14.79 15.98 12.36
C GLU A 10 13.79 16.70 13.25
N LEU A 11 14.09 17.92 13.60
CA LEU A 11 13.22 18.79 14.40
C LEU A 11 12.46 19.72 13.47
N ILE A 12 11.29 19.25 12.96
CA ILE A 12 10.51 19.98 11.96
C ILE A 12 9.73 21.10 12.64
N THR A 13 9.90 22.33 12.14
CA THR A 13 9.02 23.46 12.42
C THR A 13 8.04 23.66 11.26
N CYS A 14 6.76 23.82 11.56
CA CYS A 14 5.72 23.93 10.54
C CYS A 14 5.23 25.38 10.49
N ASP A 15 5.38 26.04 9.33
CA ASP A 15 4.78 27.35 9.07
C ASP A 15 3.40 27.20 8.40
N THR A 16 3.36 26.47 7.26
CA THR A 16 2.13 26.18 6.50
C THR A 16 1.70 24.72 6.60
N ALA A 17 2.64 23.83 6.88
CA ALA A 17 2.39 22.41 7.05
C ALA A 17 1.65 22.12 8.36
N VAL A 18 0.89 21.04 8.39
CA VAL A 18 0.17 20.54 9.57
C VAL A 18 0.95 19.38 10.18
N PRO A 19 1.32 19.47 11.47
CA PRO A 19 1.95 18.32 12.16
C PRO A 19 1.01 17.11 12.17
N VAL A 20 1.53 15.95 11.75
CA VAL A 20 0.83 14.65 11.80
C VAL A 20 1.29 13.85 13.01
N LEU A 21 2.61 13.86 13.26
CA LEU A 21 3.23 13.25 14.43
C LEU A 21 4.09 14.27 15.15
N LYS A 22 4.17 14.14 16.48
CA LYS A 22 5.03 14.94 17.34
C LYS A 22 5.89 14.06 18.24
N TYR A 23 7.03 14.58 18.64
CA TYR A 23 7.84 13.94 19.68
C TYR A 23 7.16 14.10 21.05
N SER A 24 7.17 13.04 21.86
CA SER A 24 6.63 13.08 23.23
C SER A 24 7.65 13.50 24.28
N HIS A 25 8.92 13.66 23.90
CA HIS A 25 9.97 14.08 24.83
C HIS A 25 9.85 15.58 25.16
N PRO A 26 9.91 16.00 26.44
CA PRO A 26 9.70 17.39 26.86
C PRO A 26 10.57 18.45 26.16
N ALA A 27 11.80 18.07 25.78
CA ALA A 27 12.70 18.99 25.04
C ALA A 27 12.32 19.13 23.56
N TYR A 28 11.53 18.21 22.98
CA TYR A 28 11.26 18.12 21.55
C TYR A 28 9.78 18.19 21.21
N GLU A 29 8.86 18.24 22.18
CA GLU A 29 7.40 18.22 21.97
C GLU A 29 6.86 19.35 21.08
N ARG A 30 7.60 20.46 20.98
CA ARG A 30 7.27 21.59 20.10
C ARG A 30 7.50 21.30 18.61
N TYR A 31 8.28 20.26 18.30
CA TYR A 31 8.64 19.89 16.93
C TYR A 31 7.78 18.75 16.41
N ALA A 32 7.51 18.77 15.12
CA ALA A 32 6.88 17.66 14.44
C ALA A 32 7.93 16.59 14.07
N ALA A 33 7.51 15.31 14.17
CA ALA A 33 8.24 14.16 13.67
C ALA A 33 7.76 13.78 12.26
N ALA A 34 6.51 14.15 11.92
CA ALA A 34 5.97 14.08 10.56
C ALA A 34 5.00 15.24 10.35
N ALA A 35 4.91 15.72 9.12
CA ALA A 35 4.03 16.82 8.73
C ALA A 35 3.44 16.60 7.35
N LYS A 36 2.21 17.06 7.13
CA LYS A 36 1.57 17.11 5.82
C LYS A 36 1.39 18.55 5.35
N ASN A 37 1.47 18.76 4.04
CA ASN A 37 1.22 20.06 3.43
C ASN A 37 0.47 19.91 2.12
N GLN A 38 -0.30 20.94 1.79
CA GLN A 38 -0.95 21.08 0.49
C GLN A 38 -0.01 21.80 -0.46
N TYR A 39 0.19 21.24 -1.67
CA TYR A 39 0.96 21.89 -2.72
C TYR A 39 0.22 21.77 -4.06
N GLY A 40 -0.23 22.92 -4.58
CA GLY A 40 -1.08 22.94 -5.76
C GLY A 40 -2.36 22.14 -5.53
N ASN A 41 -2.65 21.22 -6.42
CA ASN A 41 -3.79 20.30 -6.32
C ASN A 41 -3.45 18.98 -5.62
N GLY A 42 -2.23 18.83 -5.12
CA GLY A 42 -1.75 17.63 -4.44
C GLY A 42 -1.42 17.88 -2.98
N SER A 43 -1.18 16.77 -2.26
CA SER A 43 -0.76 16.77 -0.87
C SER A 43 0.58 16.08 -0.73
N THR A 44 1.40 16.53 0.22
CA THR A 44 2.68 15.92 0.57
C THR A 44 2.66 15.47 2.02
N LEU A 45 3.32 14.35 2.29
CA LEU A 45 3.58 13.85 3.63
C LEU A 45 5.08 13.67 3.79
N TYR A 46 5.65 14.25 4.84
CA TYR A 46 7.07 14.20 5.13
C TYR A 46 7.31 13.59 6.51
N PHE A 47 8.23 12.64 6.58
CA PHE A 47 8.68 12.03 7.82
C PHE A 47 10.11 12.51 8.14
N GLY A 48 10.28 13.08 9.31
CA GLY A 48 11.56 13.58 9.81
C GLY A 48 12.28 12.60 10.75
N THR A 49 11.89 11.32 10.75
CA THR A 49 12.54 10.28 11.52
C THR A 49 12.24 8.90 10.95
N MET A 50 13.08 7.93 11.25
CA MET A 50 12.74 6.52 11.13
C MET A 50 12.03 6.02 12.38
N PHE A 51 11.17 5.04 12.21
CA PHE A 51 10.42 4.39 13.29
C PHE A 51 11.04 3.03 13.63
N GLU A 52 11.05 2.68 14.90
CA GLU A 52 11.51 1.38 15.37
C GLU A 52 10.62 0.23 14.86
N ASN A 53 9.33 0.51 14.63
CA ASN A 53 8.38 -0.45 14.05
C ASN A 53 7.56 0.21 12.93
N ASP A 54 7.08 -0.62 12.01
CA ASP A 54 6.36 -0.18 10.81
C ASP A 54 4.87 0.13 11.08
N GLU A 55 4.30 -0.29 12.21
CA GLU A 55 2.86 -0.14 12.50
C GLU A 55 2.40 1.32 12.50
N LEU A 56 3.17 2.21 13.12
CA LEU A 56 2.86 3.64 13.13
C LEU A 56 3.02 4.26 11.75
N LEU A 57 4.09 3.90 11.04
CA LEU A 57 4.34 4.36 9.67
C LEU A 57 3.21 3.95 8.73
N GLU A 58 2.83 2.68 8.76
CA GLU A 58 1.74 2.13 7.95
C GLU A 58 0.41 2.83 8.25
N SER A 59 0.07 2.98 9.54
CA SER A 59 -1.15 3.67 9.96
C SER A 59 -1.23 5.11 9.45
N VAL A 60 -0.12 5.86 9.51
CA VAL A 60 -0.07 7.25 9.03
C VAL A 60 -0.15 7.31 7.50
N LEU A 61 0.56 6.41 6.80
CA LEU A 61 0.51 6.33 5.34
C LEU A 61 -0.89 5.98 4.82
N LEU A 62 -1.54 4.98 5.41
CA LEU A 62 -2.90 4.58 5.03
C LEU A 62 -3.91 5.71 5.28
N SER A 63 -3.80 6.39 6.44
CA SER A 63 -4.65 7.55 6.74
C SER A 63 -4.47 8.68 5.72
N PHE A 64 -3.22 9.00 5.37
CA PHE A 64 -2.90 10.02 4.38
C PHE A 64 -3.43 9.67 2.99
N LEU A 65 -3.22 8.43 2.53
CA LEU A 65 -3.72 7.96 1.25
C LEU A 65 -5.25 8.01 1.19
N HIS A 66 -5.94 7.60 2.26
CA HIS A 66 -7.39 7.69 2.37
C HIS A 66 -7.88 9.15 2.29
N GLU A 67 -7.23 10.08 3.00
CA GLU A 67 -7.56 11.52 2.97
C GLU A 67 -7.40 12.12 1.57
N THR A 68 -6.43 11.65 0.78
CA THR A 68 -6.20 12.12 -0.60
C THR A 68 -7.17 11.52 -1.61
N GLY A 69 -8.09 10.66 -1.16
CA GLY A 69 -9.04 9.97 -2.04
C GLY A 69 -8.41 8.84 -2.85
N PHE A 70 -7.18 8.44 -2.52
CA PHE A 70 -6.54 7.29 -3.13
C PHE A 70 -7.24 6.02 -2.64
N SER A 71 -8.05 5.45 -3.52
CA SER A 71 -8.75 4.18 -3.31
C SER A 71 -8.13 3.07 -4.17
N GLY A 72 -6.83 2.88 -4.04
CA GLY A 72 -6.17 1.73 -4.65
C GLY A 72 -6.79 0.45 -4.08
N GLY A 73 -7.32 -0.43 -4.92
CA GLY A 73 -8.01 -1.66 -4.49
C GLY A 73 -7.14 -2.60 -3.65
N ASP A 74 -5.85 -2.31 -3.54
CA ASP A 74 -4.87 -3.10 -2.79
C ASP A 74 -4.61 -2.54 -1.37
N LEU A 75 -5.28 -1.44 -0.97
CA LEU A 75 -5.15 -0.81 0.35
C LEU A 75 -6.31 -1.15 1.29
N SER A 76 -7.20 -2.07 0.91
CA SER A 76 -8.27 -2.54 1.80
C SER A 76 -7.68 -3.45 2.89
N SER A 77 -8.37 -3.54 4.04
CA SER A 77 -8.01 -4.49 5.10
C SER A 77 -7.97 -5.95 4.64
N ASP A 78 -8.61 -6.24 3.51
CA ASP A 78 -8.66 -7.55 2.87
C ASP A 78 -7.65 -7.66 1.70
N ALA A 79 -6.77 -6.65 1.53
CA ALA A 79 -5.72 -6.73 0.53
C ALA A 79 -4.79 -7.90 0.83
N PRO A 80 -4.42 -8.66 -0.19
CA PRO A 80 -3.48 -9.77 0.01
C PRO A 80 -2.13 -9.22 0.46
N HIS A 81 -1.64 -9.80 1.56
CA HIS A 81 -0.34 -9.48 2.10
C HIS A 81 0.73 -10.40 1.52
N TYR A 82 1.99 -9.91 1.57
CA TYR A 82 3.13 -10.76 1.25
C TYR A 82 2.97 -12.17 1.86
N PRO A 83 3.24 -13.24 1.11
CA PRO A 83 3.97 -13.30 -0.16
C PRO A 83 3.14 -13.11 -1.45
N LEU A 84 1.84 -12.92 -1.36
CA LEU A 84 1.00 -12.67 -2.52
C LEU A 84 0.98 -11.18 -2.87
N ILE A 85 1.33 -10.86 -4.11
CA ILE A 85 1.27 -9.49 -4.65
C ILE A 85 0.29 -9.48 -5.83
N ILE A 86 -0.65 -8.54 -5.81
CA ILE A 86 -1.57 -8.30 -6.91
C ILE A 86 -1.21 -6.97 -7.57
N LYS A 87 -1.11 -6.99 -8.91
CA LYS A 87 -0.92 -5.79 -9.72
C LYS A 87 -2.01 -5.69 -10.78
N ARG A 88 -2.53 -4.48 -10.98
CA ARG A 88 -3.52 -4.19 -12.03
C ARG A 88 -2.95 -3.16 -12.98
N VAL A 89 -3.08 -3.43 -14.27
CA VAL A 89 -2.65 -2.53 -15.34
C VAL A 89 -3.69 -2.52 -16.45
N ILE A 90 -3.71 -1.46 -17.24
CA ILE A 90 -4.47 -1.38 -18.47
C ILE A 90 -3.46 -1.44 -19.62
N ASN A 91 -3.64 -2.38 -20.55
CA ASN A 91 -2.76 -2.50 -21.70
C ASN A 91 -3.11 -1.47 -22.79
N ASP A 92 -2.27 -1.37 -23.82
CA ASP A 92 -2.46 -0.42 -24.92
C ASP A 92 -3.78 -0.64 -25.71
N SER A 93 -4.39 -1.83 -25.60
CA SER A 93 -5.69 -2.15 -26.19
C SER A 93 -6.87 -1.77 -25.28
N GLY A 94 -6.61 -1.18 -24.13
CA GLY A 94 -7.62 -0.77 -23.16
C GLY A 94 -8.18 -1.90 -22.30
N LYS A 95 -7.60 -3.09 -22.36
CA LYS A 95 -8.00 -4.23 -21.51
C LYS A 95 -7.30 -4.17 -20.17
N GLU A 96 -8.02 -4.48 -19.11
CA GLU A 96 -7.50 -4.60 -17.77
C GLU A 96 -6.83 -5.96 -17.55
N LEU A 97 -5.59 -5.95 -17.05
CA LEU A 97 -4.85 -7.16 -16.70
C LEU A 97 -4.62 -7.16 -15.19
N CYS A 98 -4.94 -8.28 -14.55
CA CYS A 98 -4.68 -8.52 -13.14
C CYS A 98 -3.62 -9.61 -12.99
N TYR A 99 -2.47 -9.23 -12.42
CA TYR A 99 -1.36 -10.14 -12.13
C TYR A 99 -1.46 -10.60 -10.69
N TYR A 100 -1.40 -11.91 -10.48
CA TYR A 100 -1.28 -12.58 -9.19
C TYR A 100 0.10 -13.20 -9.09
N LEU A 101 0.91 -12.77 -8.14
CA LEU A 101 2.32 -13.13 -8.03
C LEU A 101 2.58 -13.72 -6.65
N ASN A 102 3.03 -14.97 -6.59
CA ASN A 102 3.45 -15.62 -5.35
C ASN A 102 4.96 -15.47 -5.17
N TYR A 103 5.38 -14.66 -4.21
CA TYR A 103 6.79 -14.40 -3.87
C TYR A 103 7.31 -15.33 -2.78
N SER A 104 6.83 -16.56 -2.71
CA SER A 104 7.35 -17.59 -1.80
C SER A 104 7.52 -18.93 -2.48
N LYS A 105 8.26 -19.83 -1.84
CA LYS A 105 8.39 -21.23 -2.27
C LYS A 105 7.14 -22.07 -1.97
N ASP A 106 6.30 -21.62 -1.05
CA ASP A 106 5.12 -22.33 -0.60
C ASP A 106 3.90 -21.93 -1.46
N PRO A 107 2.98 -22.86 -1.78
CA PRO A 107 1.81 -22.54 -2.58
C PRO A 107 0.87 -21.60 -1.82
N VAL A 108 0.20 -20.71 -2.57
CA VAL A 108 -0.86 -19.83 -2.04
C VAL A 108 -2.10 -19.91 -2.91
N SER A 109 -3.26 -19.68 -2.31
CA SER A 109 -4.53 -19.60 -3.00
C SER A 109 -5.15 -18.23 -2.77
N VAL A 110 -5.70 -17.62 -3.82
CA VAL A 110 -6.33 -16.30 -3.76
C VAL A 110 -7.69 -16.33 -4.44
N THR A 111 -8.66 -15.59 -3.92
CA THR A 111 -9.95 -15.42 -4.57
C THR A 111 -9.88 -14.26 -5.56
N HIS A 112 -10.33 -14.49 -6.79
CA HIS A 112 -10.44 -13.44 -7.79
C HIS A 112 -11.63 -12.53 -7.49
N HIS A 113 -11.37 -11.26 -7.21
CA HIS A 113 -12.40 -10.25 -6.97
C HIS A 113 -12.57 -9.24 -8.12
N GLY A 114 -11.94 -9.52 -9.27
CA GLY A 114 -12.06 -8.72 -10.48
C GLY A 114 -13.29 -9.06 -11.31
N LYS A 115 -13.38 -8.45 -12.48
CA LYS A 115 -14.37 -8.80 -13.49
C LYS A 115 -14.10 -10.20 -14.05
N ASN A 116 -15.11 -10.81 -14.65
CA ASN A 116 -14.92 -12.06 -15.37
C ASN A 116 -13.92 -11.86 -16.52
N GLY A 117 -13.08 -12.84 -16.75
CA GLY A 117 -12.02 -12.75 -17.73
C GLY A 117 -11.45 -14.11 -18.12
N VAL A 118 -10.23 -14.08 -18.65
CA VAL A 118 -9.48 -15.28 -19.06
C VAL A 118 -8.12 -15.26 -18.39
N GLU A 119 -7.75 -16.35 -17.71
CA GLU A 119 -6.38 -16.56 -17.24
C GLU A 119 -5.50 -16.92 -18.45
N LEU A 120 -4.53 -16.04 -18.75
CA LEU A 120 -3.81 -16.07 -20.03
C LEU A 120 -2.79 -17.21 -20.14
N ILE A 121 -2.30 -17.77 -19.02
CA ILE A 121 -1.29 -18.83 -19.04
C ILE A 121 -1.95 -20.19 -19.26
N SER A 122 -3.08 -20.44 -18.58
CA SER A 122 -3.84 -21.69 -18.71
C SER A 122 -4.97 -21.62 -19.75
N GLU A 123 -5.24 -20.42 -20.29
CA GLU A 123 -6.34 -20.13 -21.24
C GLU A 123 -7.72 -20.49 -20.67
N THR A 124 -7.87 -20.45 -19.33
CA THR A 124 -9.13 -20.81 -18.66
C THR A 124 -9.95 -19.59 -18.35
N ALA A 125 -11.29 -19.72 -18.49
CA ALA A 125 -12.21 -18.68 -18.04
C ALA A 125 -12.18 -18.57 -16.51
N ILE A 126 -12.15 -17.34 -16.00
CA ILE A 126 -12.19 -17.01 -14.57
C ILE A 126 -13.38 -16.08 -14.34
N VAL A 127 -14.15 -16.37 -13.30
CA VAL A 127 -15.25 -15.50 -12.86
C VAL A 127 -14.97 -14.94 -11.46
N CYS A 128 -15.64 -13.83 -11.14
CA CYS A 128 -15.55 -13.25 -9.81
C CYS A 128 -15.96 -14.29 -8.75
N GLY A 129 -15.12 -14.49 -7.74
CA GLY A 129 -15.30 -15.50 -6.70
C GLY A 129 -14.51 -16.80 -6.91
N ASP A 130 -13.96 -17.03 -8.09
CA ASP A 130 -13.12 -18.21 -8.35
C ASP A 130 -11.81 -18.14 -7.55
N LYS A 131 -11.30 -19.33 -7.19
CA LYS A 131 -9.98 -19.47 -6.59
C LYS A 131 -8.92 -19.63 -7.67
N ILE A 132 -7.82 -18.94 -7.49
CA ILE A 132 -6.58 -19.07 -8.27
C ILE A 132 -5.54 -19.67 -7.36
N ASP A 133 -5.07 -20.86 -7.68
CA ASP A 133 -4.04 -21.56 -6.94
C ASP A 133 -2.68 -21.30 -7.61
N LEU A 134 -1.76 -20.73 -6.86
CA LEU A 134 -0.40 -20.44 -7.30
C LEU A 134 0.58 -21.37 -6.60
N GLY A 135 1.31 -22.16 -7.36
CA GLY A 135 2.47 -22.89 -6.83
C GLY A 135 3.55 -21.94 -6.29
N GLY A 136 4.58 -22.50 -5.69
CA GLY A 136 5.74 -21.70 -5.25
C GLY A 136 6.32 -20.91 -6.43
N TRP A 137 6.53 -19.59 -6.25
CA TRP A 137 6.98 -18.64 -7.29
C TRP A 137 6.04 -18.58 -8.51
N GLY A 138 4.81 -18.99 -8.31
CA GLY A 138 3.79 -19.04 -9.37
C GLY A 138 3.25 -17.65 -9.73
N VAL A 139 2.75 -17.56 -10.96
CA VAL A 139 2.09 -16.38 -11.50
C VAL A 139 0.82 -16.79 -12.22
N ALA A 140 -0.23 -15.96 -12.12
CA ALA A 140 -1.40 -16.00 -12.96
C ALA A 140 -1.69 -14.60 -13.48
N VAL A 141 -2.21 -14.50 -14.70
CA VAL A 141 -2.54 -13.23 -15.36
C VAL A 141 -3.96 -13.32 -15.91
N VAL A 142 -4.87 -12.55 -15.36
CA VAL A 142 -6.28 -12.52 -15.81
C VAL A 142 -6.50 -11.28 -16.66
N GLU A 143 -6.91 -11.46 -17.91
CA GLU A 143 -7.38 -10.40 -18.80
C GLU A 143 -8.89 -10.25 -18.64
N MET A 144 -9.33 -9.00 -18.38
CA MET A 144 -10.73 -8.63 -18.14
C MET A 144 -11.22 -7.59 -19.13
#